data_21f47ce94bb9d32452996f4b349bcde4
#
_entry.id   21f47ce94bb9d32452996f4b349bcde4
#
_cell.length_a   1.000
_cell.length_b   1.000
_cell.length_c   1.000
_cell.angle_alpha   90.00
_cell.angle_beta   90.00
_cell.angle_gamma   90.00
#
_symmetry.space_group_name_H-M   'P 1'
#
loop_
_entity.id
_entity.type
_entity.pdbx_description
1 polymer ?
#
loop_
_entity_poly.entity_id
_entity_poly.type
_entity_poly.pdbx_seq_one_letter_code
_entity_poly.pdbx_strand_id
1 'polypeptide(L)'
;MYRKFSTYDLAQISLLACLIIITGMFKIPTGIPGSEFQLSAPIAVAIAAVFGFKRYFLAGIIASFILFLLGIHSILNVEIAFIFRLTVGLVIVLFGTSIPVLVLAGPIGTTIARFGLAYTLGTPFLPLLVLAIPGMVITAVSVYPITKMLHTIIKKVAGNHHVKSVL
;
A
#
# COMPACT_ATOMS: atom_id res chain seq x y z
N MET A 1 -28.09 -0.71 -0.52
CA MET A 1 -28.16 -0.94 0.94
C MET A 1 -26.74 -0.74 1.52
N TYR A 2 -26.48 0.37 2.20
CA TYR A 2 -25.17 0.65 2.80
C TYR A 2 -24.95 -0.28 4.01
N ARG A 3 -24.03 -1.23 3.88
CA ARG A 3 -23.64 -2.06 5.01
C ARG A 3 -22.92 -1.17 6.03
N LYS A 4 -23.53 -0.95 7.21
CA LYS A 4 -22.91 -0.21 8.32
C LYS A 4 -21.63 -0.94 8.73
N PHE A 5 -20.58 -0.17 9.02
CA PHE A 5 -19.34 -0.74 9.56
C PHE A 5 -19.63 -1.45 10.88
N SER A 6 -19.26 -2.72 10.96
CA SER A 6 -19.31 -3.50 12.20
C SER A 6 -18.12 -3.14 13.09
N THR A 7 -18.24 -3.36 14.40
CA THR A 7 -17.13 -3.29 15.34
C THR A 7 -15.92 -4.14 14.89
N TYR A 8 -16.20 -5.28 14.27
CA TYR A 8 -15.17 -6.13 13.65
C TYR A 8 -14.43 -5.43 12.51
N ASP A 9 -15.15 -4.70 11.64
CA ASP A 9 -14.52 -3.93 10.56
C ASP A 9 -13.61 -2.83 11.10
N LEU A 10 -14.04 -2.15 12.18
CA LEU A 10 -13.23 -1.13 12.85
C LEU A 10 -11.97 -1.71 13.46
N ALA A 11 -12.08 -2.83 14.17
CA ALA A 11 -10.91 -3.52 14.74
C ALA A 11 -9.92 -3.95 13.65
N GLN A 12 -10.42 -4.49 12.53
CA GLN A 12 -9.56 -4.83 11.39
C GLN A 12 -8.85 -3.61 10.80
N ILE A 13 -9.58 -2.51 10.57
CA ILE A 13 -8.99 -1.27 10.02
C ILE A 13 -7.90 -0.75 10.94
N SER A 14 -8.12 -0.77 12.25
CA SER A 14 -7.13 -0.33 13.25
C SER A 14 -5.88 -1.21 13.23
N LEU A 15 -6.02 -2.53 13.19
CA LEU A 15 -4.89 -3.46 13.09
C LEU A 15 -4.10 -3.26 11.78
N LEU A 16 -4.81 -3.08 10.66
CA LEU A 16 -4.17 -2.81 9.37
C LEU A 16 -3.45 -1.46 9.36
N ALA A 17 -4.03 -0.43 10.00
CA ALA A 17 -3.38 0.86 10.16
C ALA A 17 -2.10 0.73 10.98
N CYS A 18 -2.12 0.02 12.12
CA CYS A 18 -0.93 -0.25 12.92
C CYS A 18 0.15 -0.97 12.09
N LEU A 19 -0.22 -1.97 11.30
CA LEU A 19 0.73 -2.68 10.44
C LEU A 19 1.38 -1.75 9.42
N ILE A 20 0.59 -0.87 8.78
CA ILE A 20 1.10 0.12 7.82
C ILE A 20 2.00 1.15 8.53
N ILE A 21 1.65 1.61 9.73
CA ILE A 21 2.45 2.55 10.52
C ILE A 21 3.81 1.94 10.85
N ILE A 22 3.81 0.77 11.49
CA ILE A 22 5.05 0.09 11.89
C ILE A 22 5.96 -0.11 10.68
N THR A 23 5.43 -0.65 9.59
CA THR A 23 6.22 -0.91 8.39
C THR A 23 6.61 0.36 7.62
N GLY A 24 5.84 1.45 7.76
CA GLY A 24 6.13 2.76 7.19
C GLY A 24 7.24 3.51 7.93
N MET A 25 7.52 3.17 9.19
CA MET A 25 8.64 3.71 9.94
C MET A 25 9.98 3.15 9.46
N PHE A 26 9.99 1.95 8.89
CA PHE A 26 11.21 1.34 8.35
C PHE A 26 11.47 1.83 6.94
N LYS A 27 12.49 2.68 6.82
CA LYS A 27 13.01 3.18 5.56
C LYS A 27 14.32 2.49 5.25
N ILE A 28 14.39 1.80 4.13
CA ILE A 28 15.59 1.08 3.69
C ILE A 28 16.28 1.94 2.63
N PRO A 29 17.53 2.39 2.85
CA PRO A 29 18.28 3.11 1.83
C PRO A 29 18.55 2.17 0.65
N THR A 30 18.26 2.62 -0.56
CA THR A 30 18.43 1.81 -1.78
C THR A 30 19.79 1.95 -2.44
N GLY A 31 20.76 2.60 -1.75
CA GLY A 31 22.09 2.85 -2.26
C GLY A 31 22.21 4.05 -3.20
N ILE A 32 21.10 4.70 -3.54
CA ILE A 32 21.07 5.94 -4.31
C ILE A 32 20.77 7.09 -3.35
N PRO A 33 21.59 8.15 -3.27
CA PRO A 33 21.32 9.30 -2.41
C PRO A 33 19.92 9.89 -2.66
N GLY A 34 19.13 10.08 -1.59
CA GLY A 34 17.75 10.58 -1.66
C GLY A 34 16.69 9.55 -2.07
N SER A 35 17.08 8.29 -2.27
CA SER A 35 16.16 7.20 -2.55
C SER A 35 16.01 6.29 -1.33
N GLU A 36 14.80 6.22 -0.80
CA GLU A 36 14.44 5.34 0.32
C GLU A 36 13.26 4.45 -0.08
N PHE A 37 13.38 3.17 0.23
CA PHE A 37 12.28 2.22 0.09
C PHE A 37 11.54 2.07 1.42
N GLN A 38 10.22 2.18 1.39
CA GLN A 38 9.39 1.92 2.57
C GLN A 38 8.79 0.51 2.48
N LEU A 39 9.01 -0.29 3.51
CA LEU A 39 8.47 -1.64 3.59
C LEU A 39 6.93 -1.68 3.57
N SER A 40 6.30 -0.55 3.88
CA SER A 40 4.84 -0.41 3.82
C SER A 40 4.26 -0.52 2.40
N ALA A 41 5.03 -0.28 1.33
CA ALA A 41 4.52 -0.31 -0.04
C ALA A 41 4.02 -1.70 -0.47
N PRO A 42 4.81 -2.79 -0.41
CA PRO A 42 4.31 -4.12 -0.76
C PRO A 42 3.23 -4.63 0.20
N ILE A 43 3.31 -4.27 1.49
CA ILE A 43 2.29 -4.62 2.48
C ILE A 43 0.97 -3.92 2.16
N ALA A 44 0.99 -2.67 1.74
CA ALA A 44 -0.20 -1.92 1.34
C ALA A 44 -0.90 -2.59 0.14
N VAL A 45 -0.15 -3.02 -0.89
CA VAL A 45 -0.72 -3.76 -2.03
C VAL A 45 -1.34 -5.08 -1.57
N ALA A 46 -0.65 -5.84 -0.71
CA ALA A 46 -1.15 -7.10 -0.16
C ALA A 46 -2.43 -6.90 0.68
N ILE A 47 -2.50 -5.84 1.49
CA ILE A 47 -3.70 -5.48 2.25
C ILE A 47 -4.86 -5.17 1.29
N ALA A 48 -4.62 -4.40 0.24
CA ALA A 48 -5.64 -4.06 -0.76
C ALA A 48 -6.21 -5.31 -1.43
N ALA A 49 -5.34 -6.28 -1.76
CA ALA A 49 -5.72 -7.53 -2.39
C ALA A 49 -6.55 -8.43 -1.47
N VAL A 50 -6.19 -8.53 -0.19
CA VAL A 50 -6.78 -9.50 0.76
C VAL A 50 -8.00 -8.94 1.48
N PHE A 51 -7.98 -7.67 1.89
CA PHE A 51 -9.06 -7.04 2.68
C PHE A 51 -9.99 -6.15 1.85
N GLY A 52 -9.62 -5.90 0.59
CA GLY A 52 -10.38 -5.07 -0.33
C GLY A 52 -10.16 -3.57 -0.15
N PHE A 53 -10.60 -2.80 -1.15
CA PHE A 53 -10.31 -1.37 -1.28
C PHE A 53 -10.72 -0.54 -0.06
N LYS A 54 -11.94 -0.72 0.45
CA LYS A 54 -12.49 0.14 1.53
C LYS A 54 -11.65 0.08 2.81
N ARG A 55 -11.35 -1.15 3.29
CA ARG A 55 -10.57 -1.33 4.53
C ARG A 55 -9.12 -0.88 4.35
N TYR A 56 -8.53 -1.21 3.21
CA TYR A 56 -7.19 -0.77 2.85
C TYR A 56 -7.07 0.74 2.82
N PHE A 57 -8.00 1.42 2.16
CA PHE A 57 -7.96 2.87 1.99
C PHE A 57 -8.12 3.61 3.32
N LEU A 58 -9.10 3.20 4.14
CA LEU A 58 -9.31 3.78 5.47
C LEU A 58 -8.11 3.55 6.40
N ALA A 59 -7.59 2.32 6.46
CA ALA A 59 -6.39 2.02 7.24
C ALA A 59 -5.20 2.86 6.79
N GLY A 60 -5.06 3.05 5.49
CA GLY A 60 -4.01 3.85 4.90
C GLY A 60 -4.11 5.35 5.20
N ILE A 61 -5.32 5.93 5.21
CA ILE A 61 -5.54 7.33 5.61
C ILE A 61 -5.13 7.52 7.07
N ILE A 62 -5.62 6.66 7.97
CA ILE A 62 -5.30 6.70 9.39
C ILE A 62 -3.78 6.61 9.59
N ALA A 63 -3.13 5.66 8.92
CA ALA A 63 -1.69 5.48 9.02
C ALA A 63 -0.91 6.71 8.54
N SER A 64 -1.28 7.30 7.40
CA SER A 64 -0.63 8.51 6.89
C SER A 64 -0.79 9.70 7.83
N PHE A 65 -1.97 9.87 8.40
CA PHE A 65 -2.23 10.94 9.35
C PHE A 65 -1.39 10.79 10.63
N ILE A 66 -1.32 9.59 11.18
CA ILE A 66 -0.51 9.31 12.37
C ILE A 66 0.98 9.52 12.09
N LEU A 67 1.51 9.00 10.96
CA LEU A 67 2.91 9.18 10.59
C LEU A 67 3.27 10.65 10.32
N PHE A 68 2.32 11.44 9.83
CA PHE A 68 2.47 12.88 9.69
C PHE A 68 2.53 13.58 11.05
N LEU A 69 1.62 13.26 11.98
CA LEU A 69 1.62 13.83 13.33
C LEU A 69 2.88 13.46 14.12
N LEU A 70 3.44 12.27 13.89
CA LEU A 70 4.70 11.84 14.50
C LEU A 70 5.94 12.51 13.84
N GLY A 71 5.78 13.34 12.82
CA GLY A 71 6.87 13.99 12.11
C GLY A 71 7.73 13.05 11.24
N ILE A 72 7.31 11.78 11.07
CA ILE A 72 8.02 10.79 10.25
C ILE A 72 7.76 11.03 8.76
N HIS A 73 6.53 11.45 8.40
CA HIS A 73 6.13 11.81 7.06
C HIS A 73 5.96 13.33 6.91
N SER A 74 6.51 13.88 5.83
CA SER A 74 6.18 15.24 5.39
C SER A 74 4.81 15.24 4.66
N ILE A 75 4.28 16.43 4.40
CA ILE A 75 3.05 16.59 3.61
C ILE A 75 3.17 15.97 2.21
N LEU A 76 4.36 16.03 1.60
CA LEU A 76 4.64 15.41 0.30
C LEU A 76 4.58 13.87 0.39
N ASN A 77 5.03 13.29 1.50
CA ASN A 77 4.91 11.85 1.72
C ASN A 77 3.45 11.43 1.88
N VAL A 78 2.61 12.27 2.49
CA VAL A 78 1.16 12.03 2.61
C VAL A 78 0.51 12.08 1.23
N GLU A 79 0.86 13.05 0.39
CA GLU A 79 0.40 13.17 -1.00
C GLU A 79 0.75 11.92 -1.80
N ILE A 80 2.03 11.53 -1.81
CA ILE A 80 2.51 10.31 -2.49
C ILE A 80 1.71 9.08 -2.01
N ALA A 81 1.57 8.93 -0.70
CA ALA A 81 0.87 7.80 -0.11
C ALA A 81 -0.62 7.77 -0.48
N PHE A 82 -1.26 8.92 -0.59
CA PHE A 82 -2.67 9.04 -0.99
C PHE A 82 -2.86 8.64 -2.46
N ILE A 83 -2.07 9.23 -3.37
CA ILE A 83 -2.12 8.91 -4.81
C ILE A 83 -1.79 7.44 -5.05
N PHE A 84 -0.75 6.91 -4.40
CA PHE A 84 -0.37 5.51 -4.46
C PHE A 84 -1.53 4.59 -4.07
N ARG A 85 -2.19 4.88 -2.93
CA ARG A 85 -3.31 4.06 -2.43
C ARG A 85 -4.52 4.09 -3.34
N LEU A 86 -4.87 5.25 -3.86
CA LEU A 86 -5.97 5.36 -4.83
C LEU A 86 -5.67 4.52 -6.07
N THR A 87 -4.48 4.67 -6.63
CA THR A 87 -4.08 3.97 -7.86
C THR A 87 -4.04 2.45 -7.66
N VAL A 88 -3.34 1.98 -6.62
CA VAL A 88 -3.28 0.54 -6.30
C VAL A 88 -4.66 -0.03 -6.07
N GLY A 89 -5.48 0.67 -5.29
CA GLY A 89 -6.84 0.24 -5.02
C GLY A 89 -7.71 0.16 -6.26
N LEU A 90 -7.63 1.15 -7.16
CA LEU A 90 -8.33 1.14 -8.44
C LEU A 90 -7.84 0.01 -9.34
N VAL A 91 -6.53 -0.20 -9.47
CA VAL A 91 -5.97 -1.30 -10.27
C VAL A 91 -6.52 -2.65 -9.78
N ILE A 92 -6.52 -2.89 -8.47
CA ILE A 92 -7.03 -4.15 -7.90
C ILE A 92 -8.54 -4.29 -8.08
N VAL A 93 -9.31 -3.21 -7.92
CA VAL A 93 -10.78 -3.25 -8.10
C VAL A 93 -11.16 -3.51 -9.56
N LEU A 94 -10.43 -2.95 -10.52
CA LEU A 94 -10.74 -3.05 -11.94
C LEU A 94 -10.23 -4.35 -12.56
N PHE A 95 -9.02 -4.79 -12.20
CA PHE A 95 -8.34 -5.93 -12.84
C PHE A 95 -8.25 -7.18 -11.97
N GLY A 96 -8.73 -7.11 -10.73
CA GLY A 96 -8.72 -8.24 -9.79
C GLY A 96 -7.38 -8.43 -9.10
N THR A 97 -7.19 -9.64 -8.53
CA THR A 97 -6.04 -10.00 -7.67
C THR A 97 -5.14 -11.06 -8.28
N SER A 98 -5.14 -11.21 -9.61
CA SER A 98 -4.24 -12.13 -10.30
C SER A 98 -2.77 -11.76 -10.08
N ILE A 99 -1.86 -12.73 -10.16
CA ILE A 99 -0.43 -12.52 -9.91
C ILE A 99 0.15 -11.35 -10.71
N PRO A 100 -0.07 -11.25 -12.05
CA PRO A 100 0.47 -10.13 -12.81
C PRO A 100 -0.09 -8.77 -12.36
N VAL A 101 -1.37 -8.72 -11.97
CA VAL A 101 -1.97 -7.48 -11.44
C VAL A 101 -1.33 -7.08 -10.12
N LEU A 102 -1.10 -8.03 -9.19
CA LEU A 102 -0.45 -7.74 -7.92
C LEU A 102 0.98 -7.21 -8.11
N VAL A 103 1.75 -7.86 -9.01
CA VAL A 103 3.13 -7.47 -9.31
C VAL A 103 3.20 -6.07 -9.92
N LEU A 104 2.26 -5.71 -10.80
CA LEU A 104 2.23 -4.43 -11.50
C LEU A 104 1.57 -3.30 -10.71
N ALA A 105 0.66 -3.61 -9.77
CA ALA A 105 -0.09 -2.60 -9.03
C ALA A 105 0.82 -1.64 -8.24
N GLY A 106 1.87 -2.16 -7.59
CA GLY A 106 2.85 -1.35 -6.86
C GLY A 106 3.63 -0.39 -7.77
N PRO A 107 4.32 -0.89 -8.81
CA PRO A 107 4.98 -0.07 -9.82
C PRO A 107 4.08 0.99 -10.46
N ILE A 108 2.87 0.63 -10.90
CA ILE A 108 1.90 1.58 -11.47
C ILE A 108 1.54 2.66 -10.44
N GLY A 109 1.23 2.25 -9.20
CA GLY A 109 0.89 3.18 -8.12
C GLY A 109 2.03 4.15 -7.83
N THR A 110 3.27 3.65 -7.79
CA THR A 110 4.46 4.49 -7.57
C THR A 110 4.69 5.46 -8.72
N THR A 111 4.56 5.01 -9.96
CA THR A 111 4.73 5.87 -11.15
C THR A 111 3.75 7.05 -11.12
N ILE A 112 2.45 6.78 -10.87
CA ILE A 112 1.42 7.82 -10.82
C ILE A 112 1.63 8.75 -9.62
N ALA A 113 2.04 8.22 -8.46
CA ALA A 113 2.35 9.02 -7.30
C ALA A 113 3.56 9.95 -7.53
N ARG A 114 4.60 9.48 -8.24
CA ARG A 114 5.76 10.32 -8.62
C ARG A 114 5.39 11.36 -9.67
N PHE A 115 4.46 11.06 -10.56
CA PHE A 115 3.93 12.05 -11.50
C PHE A 115 3.18 13.18 -10.76
N GLY A 116 2.32 12.83 -9.79
CA GLY A 116 1.67 13.82 -8.93
C GLY A 116 2.68 14.70 -8.19
N LEU A 117 3.68 14.08 -7.55
CA LEU A 117 4.75 14.80 -6.85
C LEU A 117 5.54 15.73 -7.77
N ALA A 118 5.86 15.30 -8.99
CA ALA A 118 6.55 16.13 -10.00
C ALA A 118 5.74 17.38 -10.33
N TYR A 119 4.42 17.23 -10.47
CA TYR A 119 3.50 18.33 -10.73
C TYR A 119 3.45 19.31 -9.54
N THR A 120 3.34 18.79 -8.31
CA THR A 120 3.29 19.62 -7.08
C THR A 120 4.59 20.40 -6.87
N LEU A 121 5.75 19.78 -7.14
CA LEU A 121 7.07 20.43 -6.95
C LEU A 121 7.52 21.28 -8.15
N GLY A 122 6.84 21.20 -9.29
CA GLY A 122 7.30 21.85 -10.53
C GLY A 122 8.64 21.30 -11.05
N THR A 123 8.97 20.03 -10.74
CA THR A 123 10.23 19.39 -11.07
C THR A 123 10.08 18.36 -12.19
N PRO A 124 11.15 18.04 -12.95
CA PRO A 124 11.07 16.99 -13.96
C PRO A 124 10.68 15.63 -13.35
N PHE A 125 9.76 14.91 -14.01
CA PHE A 125 9.26 13.62 -13.59
C PHE A 125 10.33 12.50 -13.61
N LEU A 126 11.16 12.46 -14.65
CA LEU A 126 12.12 11.37 -14.87
C LEU A 126 13.10 11.14 -13.71
N PRO A 127 13.75 12.16 -13.12
CA PRO A 127 14.63 11.95 -11.97
C PRO A 127 13.89 11.33 -10.77
N LEU A 128 12.67 11.80 -10.50
CA LEU A 128 11.86 11.27 -9.39
C LEU A 128 11.45 9.80 -9.63
N LEU A 129 11.19 9.44 -10.88
CA LEU A 129 10.87 8.06 -11.25
C LEU A 129 12.09 7.15 -11.13
N VAL A 130 13.25 7.56 -11.64
CA VAL A 130 14.50 6.79 -11.56
C VAL A 130 14.85 6.46 -10.12
N LEU A 131 14.75 7.43 -9.21
CA LEU A 131 14.96 7.22 -7.78
C LEU A 131 13.98 6.22 -7.16
N ALA A 132 12.81 6.03 -7.73
CA ALA A 132 11.81 5.09 -7.24
C ALA A 132 11.96 3.67 -7.79
N ILE A 133 12.70 3.45 -8.88
CA ILE A 133 12.85 2.14 -9.54
C ILE A 133 13.26 1.02 -8.57
N PRO A 134 14.28 1.17 -7.71
CA PRO A 134 14.66 0.11 -6.79
C PRO A 134 13.50 -0.32 -5.88
N GLY A 135 12.75 0.65 -5.34
CA GLY A 135 11.57 0.39 -4.53
C GLY A 135 10.43 -0.29 -5.29
N MET A 136 10.24 0.07 -6.56
CA MET A 136 9.25 -0.56 -7.45
C MET A 136 9.58 -2.04 -7.69
N VAL A 137 10.86 -2.36 -7.94
CA VAL A 137 11.33 -3.75 -8.14
C VAL A 137 11.13 -4.56 -6.87
N ILE A 138 11.55 -4.04 -5.71
CA ILE A 138 11.37 -4.71 -4.42
C ILE A 138 9.87 -4.95 -4.16
N THR A 139 9.01 -3.97 -4.42
CA THR A 139 7.57 -4.11 -4.26
C THR A 139 7.03 -5.21 -5.17
N ALA A 140 7.39 -5.22 -6.45
CA ALA A 140 6.94 -6.19 -7.43
C ALA A 140 7.31 -7.63 -7.04
N VAL A 141 8.53 -7.84 -6.55
CA VAL A 141 9.02 -9.18 -6.15
C VAL A 141 8.39 -9.64 -4.83
N SER A 142 8.25 -8.73 -3.85
CA SER A 142 7.81 -9.09 -2.50
C SER A 142 6.29 -9.13 -2.30
N VAL A 143 5.50 -8.51 -3.18
CA VAL A 143 4.05 -8.44 -3.02
C VAL A 143 3.37 -9.80 -3.02
N TYR A 144 3.78 -10.70 -3.90
CA TYR A 144 3.15 -12.04 -4.01
C TYR A 144 3.37 -12.89 -2.75
N PRO A 145 4.61 -13.12 -2.27
CA PRO A 145 4.82 -13.88 -1.04
C PRO A 145 4.14 -13.25 0.18
N ILE A 146 4.13 -11.91 0.29
CA ILE A 146 3.45 -11.21 1.38
C ILE A 146 1.94 -11.43 1.31
N THR A 147 1.34 -11.31 0.13
CA THR A 147 -0.10 -11.57 -0.07
C THR A 147 -0.47 -12.99 0.30
N LYS A 148 0.33 -13.98 -0.13
CA LYS A 148 0.11 -15.40 0.19
C LYS A 148 0.22 -15.66 1.70
N MET A 149 1.22 -15.06 2.36
CA MET A 149 1.40 -15.19 3.81
C MET A 149 0.19 -14.59 4.55
N LEU A 150 -0.21 -13.37 4.18
CA LEU A 150 -1.33 -12.67 4.81
C LEU A 150 -2.64 -13.43 4.63
N HIS A 151 -2.91 -13.96 3.44
CA HIS A 151 -4.06 -14.80 3.15
C HIS A 151 -4.07 -16.09 4.00
N THR A 152 -2.91 -16.74 4.16
CA THR A 152 -2.77 -17.95 4.97
C THR A 152 -3.04 -17.68 6.46
N ILE A 153 -2.52 -16.57 6.99
CA ILE A 153 -2.75 -16.15 8.39
C ILE A 153 -4.25 -15.94 8.62
N ILE A 154 -4.90 -15.17 7.74
CA ILE A 154 -6.34 -14.89 7.88
C ILE A 154 -7.15 -16.17 7.82
N LYS A 155 -6.84 -17.06 6.89
CA LYS A 155 -7.53 -18.36 6.77
C LYS A 155 -7.41 -19.22 8.04
N LYS A 156 -6.25 -19.18 8.69
CA LYS A 156 -6.04 -19.88 9.98
C LYS A 156 -6.81 -19.23 11.14
N VAL A 157 -6.86 -17.89 11.19
CA VAL A 157 -7.50 -17.15 12.29
C VAL A 157 -9.02 -17.10 12.14
N ALA A 158 -9.52 -16.91 10.93
CA ALA A 158 -10.96 -16.77 10.68
C ALA A 158 -11.74 -18.08 10.64
N GLY A 159 -11.05 -19.24 10.74
CA GLY A 159 -11.69 -20.53 10.51
C GLY A 159 -12.22 -20.67 9.09
N ASN A 160 -12.53 -21.88 8.65
CA ASN A 160 -12.91 -22.18 7.26
C ASN A 160 -14.20 -21.50 6.74
N HIS A 161 -14.82 -20.59 7.50
CA HIS A 161 -16.19 -20.16 7.21
C HIS A 161 -16.37 -18.88 6.37
N HIS A 162 -15.37 -18.05 6.09
CA HIS A 162 -15.63 -16.77 5.39
C HIS A 162 -14.55 -16.26 4.45
N VAL A 163 -13.58 -17.05 4.01
CA VAL A 163 -12.60 -16.56 3.01
C VAL A 163 -12.96 -17.14 1.65
N LYS A 164 -13.65 -16.33 0.81
CA LYS A 164 -13.75 -16.62 -0.61
C LYS A 164 -12.32 -16.75 -1.16
N SER A 165 -12.06 -17.82 -1.88
CA SER A 165 -10.81 -18.07 -2.58
C SER A 165 -10.48 -16.87 -3.49
N VAL A 166 -9.40 -16.17 -3.18
CA VAL A 166 -8.91 -14.99 -3.91
C VAL A 166 -7.66 -15.35 -4.73
N LEU A 167 -7.50 -16.61 -5.08
CA LEU A 167 -6.45 -17.08 -6.01
C LEU A 167 -7.06 -17.97 -7.06
#